data_af789dde089f7d3a0d8ee1cc5a35c563
#
_entry.id   af789dde089f7d3a0d8ee1cc5a35c563
#
_cell.length_a   1.000
_cell.length_b   1.000
_cell.length_c   1.000
_cell.angle_alpha   90.00
_cell.angle_beta   90.00
_cell.angle_gamma   90.00
#
_symmetry.space_group_name_H-M   'P 1'
#
loop_
_entity.id
_entity.type
_entity.pdbx_description
1 polymer ?
#
loop_
_entity_poly.entity_id
_entity_poly.type
_entity_poly.pdbx_seq_one_letter_code
_entity_poly.pdbx_strand_id
1 'polypeptide(L)'
;MPQQQKESGIHMRFGKATAPKGEQPGTSRGVAPRGWRNRILAVGAAALVLPIAAGAAPMAFAAPAPAPVLRAPAGGYEELMVPSKMGPVKVQVQWARNGGNAALYLLDGLRARDDRNAWSFETNAMQQFSNDNVTLVMPVGGQSSWYADWTAASNTNGQKTTYKWESFLTEELPAFLEGYGVSRTNNAVLGLSMSGPAALRLAALHRNQFKHASSLSGPLNWGAPGMREAIRVMMLDAGRFNVDSMAAPWSPAWLRMDPMVFAPELRGLPMFISSANGLPGQHDRPAGLGGMYNTANAMGIEAISFVSTLAFQSRLKSLGIAATFDFPANGTHSWKYWEDQLWKARPQILGALGA
;
A
#
# COMPACT_ATOMS: atom_id res chain seq x y z
N MET A 1 2.93 53.05 14.05
CA MET A 1 3.99 52.42 14.85
C MET A 1 4.08 50.95 14.45
N PRO A 2 5.10 50.48 13.74
CA PRO A 2 5.25 49.09 13.37
C PRO A 2 6.11 48.37 14.39
N GLN A 3 5.68 47.18 14.83
CA GLN A 3 6.45 46.26 15.68
C GLN A 3 7.45 45.49 14.83
N GLN A 4 8.71 45.56 15.25
CA GLN A 4 9.82 44.80 14.70
C GLN A 4 9.73 43.33 15.13
N GLN A 5 9.75 42.40 14.18
CA GLN A 5 10.05 40.98 14.43
C GLN A 5 11.56 40.75 14.42
N LYS A 6 12.05 40.19 15.53
CA LYS A 6 13.46 39.78 15.70
C LYS A 6 13.73 38.51 14.91
N GLU A 7 14.69 38.58 14.00
CA GLU A 7 15.33 37.42 13.40
C GLU A 7 16.26 36.75 14.41
N SER A 8 16.10 35.48 14.70
CA SER A 8 17.01 34.64 15.46
C SER A 8 17.87 33.82 14.50
N GLY A 9 19.11 34.28 14.27
CA GLY A 9 20.10 33.52 13.55
C GLY A 9 20.66 32.36 14.40
N ILE A 10 20.61 31.15 13.86
CA ILE A 10 21.22 29.97 14.47
C ILE A 10 22.63 29.78 13.86
N HIS A 11 23.67 30.04 14.65
CA HIS A 11 25.04 29.70 14.34
C HIS A 11 25.32 28.21 14.62
N MET A 12 25.66 27.46 13.59
CA MET A 12 26.21 26.11 13.75
C MET A 12 27.67 26.18 14.17
N ARG A 13 27.99 25.63 15.35
CA ARG A 13 29.39 25.35 15.77
C ARG A 13 29.73 23.90 15.45
N PHE A 14 30.74 23.68 14.64
CA PHE A 14 31.36 22.37 14.42
C PHE A 14 32.23 22.00 15.62
N GLY A 15 31.89 20.96 16.35
CA GLY A 15 32.72 20.32 17.38
C GLY A 15 33.50 19.15 16.79
N LYS A 16 34.84 19.17 16.94
CA LYS A 16 35.73 18.06 16.59
C LYS A 16 35.54 16.91 17.59
N ALA A 17 35.23 15.71 17.11
CA ALA A 17 35.23 14.49 17.92
C ALA A 17 36.61 13.81 17.83
N THR A 18 37.19 13.53 18.99
CA THR A 18 38.40 12.72 19.18
C THR A 18 37.99 11.24 19.37
N ALA A 19 38.71 10.34 18.70
CA ALA A 19 38.52 8.90 18.76
C ALA A 19 39.14 8.31 20.06
N PRO A 20 38.55 7.29 20.67
CA PRO A 20 39.21 6.44 21.65
C PRO A 20 39.82 5.18 21.03
N LYS A 21 41.00 4.83 21.59
CA LYS A 21 41.88 3.71 21.24
C LYS A 21 41.24 2.36 21.60
N GLY A 22 41.62 1.34 20.80
CA GLY A 22 41.13 -0.03 20.95
C GLY A 22 41.76 -0.81 22.10
N GLU A 23 41.01 -1.83 22.50
CA GLU A 23 41.50 -3.00 23.25
C GLU A 23 41.15 -4.27 22.50
N GLN A 24 42.12 -5.20 22.45
CA GLN A 24 42.06 -6.47 21.75
C GLN A 24 41.54 -7.61 22.67
N PRO A 25 41.10 -8.74 22.12
CA PRO A 25 40.25 -9.70 22.79
C PRO A 25 41.02 -10.80 23.55
N GLY A 26 40.49 -11.16 24.69
CA GLY A 26 40.91 -12.35 25.44
C GLY A 26 40.21 -13.61 24.95
N THR A 27 41.03 -14.62 24.65
CA THR A 27 40.59 -15.99 24.30
C THR A 27 40.14 -16.73 25.55
N SER A 28 38.95 -17.34 25.52
CA SER A 28 38.57 -18.41 26.43
C SER A 28 37.95 -19.60 25.68
N ARG A 29 38.59 -20.75 25.96
CA ARG A 29 38.30 -22.08 25.42
C ARG A 29 36.95 -22.63 25.87
N GLY A 30 36.33 -23.39 25.01
CA GLY A 30 35.04 -23.99 25.17
C GLY A 30 34.89 -25.11 26.15
N VAL A 31 33.64 -25.39 26.46
CA VAL A 31 33.17 -26.69 26.99
C VAL A 31 31.86 -27.00 26.29
N ALA A 32 31.81 -28.15 25.61
CA ALA A 32 30.61 -28.67 25.00
C ALA A 32 29.76 -29.43 26.05
N PRO A 33 28.43 -29.33 26.02
CA PRO A 33 27.59 -30.29 26.74
C PRO A 33 27.09 -31.42 25.81
N ARG A 34 27.16 -32.59 26.40
CA ARG A 34 26.75 -33.88 25.89
C ARG A 34 25.27 -33.99 25.48
N GLY A 35 25.01 -34.80 24.46
CA GLY A 35 23.70 -35.06 23.94
C GLY A 35 22.71 -35.76 24.87
N TRP A 36 21.44 -35.46 24.64
CA TRP A 36 20.32 -36.22 25.13
C TRP A 36 19.74 -37.10 24.01
N ARG A 37 19.78 -38.38 24.26
CA ARG A 37 19.15 -39.41 23.41
C ARG A 37 17.66 -39.46 23.73
N ASN A 38 16.83 -39.20 22.73
CA ASN A 38 15.38 -39.41 22.78
C ASN A 38 15.09 -40.93 22.84
N ARG A 39 14.49 -41.38 23.92
CA ARG A 39 13.86 -42.69 24.01
C ARG A 39 12.41 -42.59 23.53
N ILE A 40 12.10 -43.21 22.40
CA ILE A 40 10.74 -43.41 21.94
C ILE A 40 10.18 -44.61 22.70
N LEU A 41 9.17 -44.40 23.49
CA LEU A 41 8.35 -45.45 24.09
C LEU A 41 7.20 -45.76 23.14
N ALA A 42 7.26 -46.94 22.51
CA ALA A 42 6.15 -47.50 21.77
C ALA A 42 5.16 -48.10 22.76
N VAL A 43 3.95 -47.56 22.83
CA VAL A 43 2.83 -48.16 23.55
C VAL A 43 2.05 -48.99 22.52
N GLY A 44 2.13 -50.32 22.66
CA GLY A 44 1.34 -51.25 21.89
C GLY A 44 -0.13 -51.24 22.37
N ALA A 45 -1.04 -50.91 21.49
CA ALA A 45 -2.46 -51.11 21.71
C ALA A 45 -2.90 -52.48 21.22
N ALA A 46 -3.21 -53.39 22.16
CA ALA A 46 -3.85 -54.66 21.85
C ALA A 46 -5.29 -54.42 21.43
N ALA A 47 -5.63 -54.80 20.20
CA ALA A 47 -7.00 -54.72 19.70
C ALA A 47 -7.77 -55.99 20.19
N LEU A 48 -8.74 -55.77 21.06
CA LEU A 48 -9.79 -56.73 21.40
C LEU A 48 -10.89 -56.65 20.30
N VAL A 49 -10.94 -57.69 19.47
CA VAL A 49 -12.01 -57.85 18.49
C VAL A 49 -13.18 -58.55 19.20
N LEU A 50 -14.25 -57.86 19.43
CA LEU A 50 -15.57 -58.46 19.78
C LEU A 50 -16.49 -58.42 18.55
N PRO A 51 -17.13 -59.51 18.17
CA PRO A 51 -18.12 -59.48 17.09
C PRO A 51 -19.47 -58.94 17.63
N ILE A 52 -19.83 -57.77 17.18
CA ILE A 52 -21.22 -57.29 17.34
C ILE A 52 -21.90 -57.41 15.98
N ALA A 53 -22.69 -58.48 15.84
CA ALA A 53 -23.72 -58.55 14.86
C ALA A 53 -24.96 -57.83 15.41
N ALA A 54 -25.41 -56.77 14.75
CA ALA A 54 -26.83 -56.38 14.60
C ALA A 54 -26.93 -54.98 13.98
N GLY A 55 -27.53 -54.92 12.85
CA GLY A 55 -28.31 -53.87 12.19
C GLY A 55 -28.19 -52.43 12.75
N ALA A 56 -27.14 -51.70 12.40
CA ALA A 56 -27.15 -50.24 12.51
C ALA A 56 -27.54 -49.65 11.15
N ALA A 57 -28.75 -49.07 11.10
CA ALA A 57 -29.11 -48.21 9.99
C ALA A 57 -28.05 -47.10 9.83
N PRO A 58 -27.64 -46.71 8.62
CA PRO A 58 -26.67 -45.62 8.45
C PRO A 58 -27.29 -44.35 9.03
N MET A 59 -26.71 -43.84 10.12
CA MET A 59 -27.01 -42.49 10.56
C MET A 59 -26.47 -41.55 9.46
N ALA A 60 -27.37 -40.98 8.70
CA ALA A 60 -27.07 -39.88 7.80
C ALA A 60 -26.59 -38.70 8.67
N PHE A 61 -25.29 -38.47 8.70
CA PHE A 61 -24.77 -37.22 9.24
C PHE A 61 -25.37 -36.12 8.38
N ALA A 62 -26.26 -35.30 8.98
CA ALA A 62 -26.71 -34.08 8.34
C ALA A 62 -25.46 -33.26 7.96
N ALA A 63 -25.36 -32.89 6.70
CA ALA A 63 -24.29 -31.98 6.27
C ALA A 63 -24.36 -30.74 7.19
N PRO A 64 -23.19 -30.23 7.67
CA PRO A 64 -23.20 -29.03 8.49
C PRO A 64 -23.94 -27.93 7.75
N ALA A 65 -24.86 -27.24 8.45
CA ALA A 65 -25.55 -26.09 7.89
C ALA A 65 -24.53 -25.11 7.32
N PRO A 66 -24.78 -24.53 6.12
CA PRO A 66 -23.88 -23.55 5.56
C PRO A 66 -23.68 -22.42 6.59
N ALA A 67 -22.41 -22.02 6.80
CA ALA A 67 -22.10 -20.92 7.68
C ALA A 67 -22.92 -19.68 7.27
N PRO A 68 -23.42 -18.88 8.22
CA PRO A 68 -24.17 -17.68 7.89
C PRO A 68 -23.31 -16.78 7.00
N VAL A 69 -23.84 -16.37 5.86
CA VAL A 69 -23.18 -15.41 4.97
C VAL A 69 -23.21 -14.07 5.68
N LEU A 70 -22.06 -13.64 6.19
CA LEU A 70 -21.89 -12.30 6.77
C LEU A 70 -22.11 -11.26 5.67
N ARG A 71 -22.84 -10.22 6.00
CA ARG A 71 -23.10 -9.09 5.12
C ARG A 71 -22.47 -7.85 5.73
N ALA A 72 -21.77 -7.06 4.91
CA ALA A 72 -21.21 -5.80 5.35
C ALA A 72 -22.34 -4.84 5.83
N PRO A 73 -22.07 -3.96 6.79
CA PRO A 73 -23.00 -2.90 7.15
C PRO A 73 -23.52 -2.16 5.92
N ALA A 74 -24.78 -1.74 5.96
CA ALA A 74 -25.41 -1.03 4.85
C ALA A 74 -25.27 0.48 5.05
N GLY A 75 -24.32 1.09 4.31
CA GLY A 75 -23.99 2.51 4.41
C GLY A 75 -23.33 2.89 5.73
N GLY A 76 -23.02 4.18 5.89
CA GLY A 76 -22.36 4.70 7.09
C GLY A 76 -20.84 4.75 6.99
N TYR A 77 -20.24 5.38 8.00
CA TYR A 77 -18.79 5.57 8.10
C TYR A 77 -18.30 5.13 9.47
N GLU A 78 -17.16 4.46 9.51
CA GLU A 78 -16.52 4.04 10.74
C GLU A 78 -14.99 4.21 10.66
N GLU A 79 -14.34 4.41 11.80
CA GLU A 79 -12.89 4.30 11.97
C GLU A 79 -12.60 3.02 12.75
N LEU A 80 -11.90 2.11 12.12
CA LEU A 80 -11.55 0.80 12.69
C LEU A 80 -10.08 0.79 13.07
N MET A 81 -9.75 0.16 14.21
CA MET A 81 -8.38 -0.12 14.61
C MET A 81 -8.07 -1.59 14.30
N VAL A 82 -7.34 -1.83 13.24
CA VAL A 82 -7.04 -3.17 12.74
C VAL A 82 -5.70 -3.65 13.30
N PRO A 83 -5.66 -4.78 14.01
CA PRO A 83 -4.39 -5.36 14.49
C PRO A 83 -3.46 -5.68 13.32
N SER A 84 -2.17 -5.40 13.50
CA SER A 84 -1.15 -5.72 12.50
C SER A 84 0.21 -6.01 13.12
N LYS A 85 1.12 -6.57 12.33
CA LYS A 85 2.54 -6.76 12.69
C LYS A 85 3.27 -5.44 12.98
N MET A 86 2.68 -4.31 12.56
CA MET A 86 3.21 -2.96 12.82
C MET A 86 2.63 -2.31 14.09
N GLY A 87 1.73 -2.96 14.79
CA GLY A 87 0.83 -2.40 15.77
C GLY A 87 -0.54 -2.08 15.16
N PRO A 88 -1.51 -1.58 15.95
CA PRO A 88 -2.83 -1.26 15.43
C PRO A 88 -2.76 -0.18 14.34
N VAL A 89 -3.38 -0.42 13.20
CA VAL A 89 -3.48 0.53 12.08
C VAL A 89 -4.92 1.04 12.01
N LYS A 90 -5.09 2.34 11.99
CA LYS A 90 -6.40 2.96 11.74
C LYS A 90 -6.79 2.75 10.29
N VAL A 91 -8.04 2.39 10.05
CA VAL A 91 -8.65 2.30 8.73
C VAL A 91 -9.97 3.07 8.74
N GLN A 92 -10.11 4.05 7.89
CA GLN A 92 -11.37 4.73 7.64
C GLN A 92 -12.18 3.91 6.64
N VAL A 93 -13.41 3.58 6.99
CA VAL A 93 -14.29 2.74 6.17
C VAL A 93 -15.60 3.47 5.93
N GLN A 94 -15.98 3.60 4.65
CA GLN A 94 -17.34 3.92 4.26
C GLN A 94 -17.99 2.66 3.71
N TRP A 95 -19.01 2.17 4.40
CA TRP A 95 -19.67 0.93 4.02
C TRP A 95 -20.46 1.04 2.74
N ALA A 96 -20.53 -0.05 1.99
CA ALA A 96 -21.33 -0.20 0.79
C ALA A 96 -22.80 0.14 1.07
N ARG A 97 -23.47 0.90 0.20
CA ARG A 97 -24.84 1.40 0.42
C ARG A 97 -25.83 0.31 0.86
N ASN A 98 -25.76 -0.85 0.24
CA ASN A 98 -26.71 -1.94 0.46
C ASN A 98 -26.05 -3.17 1.15
N GLY A 99 -24.92 -2.99 1.82
CA GLY A 99 -24.19 -4.08 2.46
C GLY A 99 -23.60 -5.08 1.46
N GLY A 100 -23.08 -4.61 0.32
CA GLY A 100 -22.35 -5.42 -0.65
C GLY A 100 -20.99 -5.85 -0.13
N ASN A 101 -20.44 -6.93 -0.71
CA ASN A 101 -19.16 -7.50 -0.27
C ASN A 101 -17.92 -6.93 -1.02
N ALA A 102 -18.13 -6.09 -2.02
CA ALA A 102 -17.05 -5.49 -2.80
C ALA A 102 -16.37 -4.36 -2.02
N ALA A 103 -15.04 -4.20 -2.20
CA ALA A 103 -14.32 -3.07 -1.61
C ALA A 103 -13.38 -2.40 -2.60
N LEU A 104 -13.23 -1.07 -2.43
CA LEU A 104 -12.23 -0.25 -3.10
C LEU A 104 -11.24 0.27 -2.06
N TYR A 105 -9.99 -0.16 -2.17
CA TYR A 105 -8.88 0.31 -1.36
C TYR A 105 -8.32 1.61 -1.97
N LEU A 106 -8.41 2.71 -1.25
CA LEU A 106 -7.89 4.03 -1.63
C LEU A 106 -6.60 4.30 -0.85
N LEU A 107 -5.47 4.18 -1.54
CA LEU A 107 -4.15 4.34 -0.94
C LEU A 107 -3.68 5.79 -1.04
N ASP A 108 -3.04 6.28 0.02
CA ASP A 108 -2.58 7.66 0.14
C ASP A 108 -1.23 7.90 -0.56
N GLY A 109 -0.83 9.16 -0.70
CA GLY A 109 0.43 9.59 -1.29
C GLY A 109 1.62 9.52 -0.33
N LEU A 110 2.76 10.08 -0.77
CA LEU A 110 4.04 10.04 -0.04
C LEU A 110 3.97 10.67 1.37
N ARG A 111 3.12 11.68 1.54
CA ARG A 111 2.93 12.42 2.80
C ARG A 111 1.67 11.98 3.55
N ALA A 112 1.34 10.67 3.45
CA ALA A 112 0.24 10.08 4.19
C ALA A 112 0.30 10.47 5.68
N ARG A 113 -0.84 10.90 6.22
CA ARG A 113 -0.97 11.36 7.61
C ARG A 113 -1.30 10.18 8.53
N ASP A 114 -1.00 10.35 9.83
CA ASP A 114 -1.30 9.33 10.85
C ASP A 114 -2.68 9.54 11.51
N ASP A 115 -3.36 10.67 11.23
CA ASP A 115 -4.67 10.97 11.79
C ASP A 115 -5.83 10.57 10.86
N ARG A 116 -5.66 10.69 9.54
CA ARG A 116 -6.69 10.39 8.53
C ARG A 116 -6.09 10.20 7.14
N ASN A 117 -6.78 9.45 6.31
CA ASN A 117 -6.43 9.25 4.90
C ASN A 117 -6.87 10.47 4.07
N ALA A 118 -6.02 10.92 3.17
CA ALA A 118 -6.27 12.16 2.45
C ALA A 118 -7.44 12.08 1.45
N TRP A 119 -7.80 10.92 0.95
CA TRP A 119 -9.01 10.75 0.14
C TRP A 119 -10.27 11.18 0.88
N SER A 120 -10.29 11.09 2.22
CA SER A 120 -11.46 11.44 3.03
C SER A 120 -11.67 12.95 3.22
N PHE A 121 -10.66 13.81 2.97
CA PHE A 121 -10.78 15.25 3.21
C PHE A 121 -10.25 16.15 2.08
N GLU A 122 -9.40 15.66 1.20
CA GLU A 122 -8.92 16.41 0.02
C GLU A 122 -9.87 16.27 -1.18
N THR A 123 -10.78 15.29 -1.13
CA THR A 123 -11.67 14.95 -2.24
C THR A 123 -13.12 14.75 -1.74
N ASN A 124 -14.05 14.65 -2.69
CA ASN A 124 -15.43 14.26 -2.43
C ASN A 124 -15.67 12.74 -2.63
N ALA A 125 -14.63 11.92 -2.56
CA ALA A 125 -14.71 10.48 -2.83
C ALA A 125 -15.80 9.80 -1.99
N MET A 126 -15.85 10.05 -0.69
CA MET A 126 -16.84 9.45 0.20
C MET A 126 -18.28 9.83 -0.20
N GLN A 127 -18.55 11.10 -0.53
CA GLN A 127 -19.87 11.54 -0.96
C GLN A 127 -20.27 10.90 -2.29
N GLN A 128 -19.35 10.83 -3.23
CA GLN A 128 -19.67 10.35 -4.59
C GLN A 128 -19.86 8.83 -4.66
N PHE A 129 -19.15 8.06 -3.81
CA PHE A 129 -19.38 6.62 -3.68
C PHE A 129 -20.49 6.24 -2.69
N SER A 130 -21.14 7.22 -2.03
CA SER A 130 -22.18 6.96 -1.04
C SER A 130 -23.41 6.22 -1.60
N ASN A 131 -23.63 6.29 -2.91
CA ASN A 131 -24.72 5.61 -3.61
C ASN A 131 -24.31 4.28 -4.25
N ASP A 132 -23.03 3.92 -4.23
CA ASP A 132 -22.53 2.69 -4.81
C ASP A 132 -22.55 1.54 -3.79
N ASN A 133 -22.67 0.32 -4.30
CA ASN A 133 -22.65 -0.85 -3.44
C ASN A 133 -21.21 -1.38 -3.25
N VAL A 134 -20.27 -0.48 -2.99
CA VAL A 134 -18.85 -0.76 -2.75
C VAL A 134 -18.39 -0.12 -1.44
N THR A 135 -17.68 -0.87 -0.63
CA THR A 135 -17.06 -0.35 0.61
C THR A 135 -15.77 0.38 0.27
N LEU A 136 -15.63 1.66 0.65
CA LEU A 136 -14.35 2.36 0.58
C LEU A 136 -13.51 1.98 1.79
N VAL A 137 -12.29 1.54 1.54
CA VAL A 137 -11.30 1.16 2.55
C VAL A 137 -10.11 2.09 2.41
N MET A 138 -9.91 2.95 3.40
CA MET A 138 -8.93 4.02 3.41
C MET A 138 -7.95 3.84 4.58
N PRO A 139 -6.86 3.06 4.41
CA PRO A 139 -5.85 2.89 5.45
C PRO A 139 -5.19 4.23 5.81
N VAL A 140 -4.94 4.46 7.10
CA VAL A 140 -4.35 5.70 7.62
C VAL A 140 -2.89 5.46 8.00
N GLY A 141 -2.01 6.40 7.64
CA GLY A 141 -0.57 6.28 7.88
C GLY A 141 0.20 5.74 6.69
N GLY A 142 1.42 5.28 6.94
CA GLY A 142 2.28 4.76 5.87
C GLY A 142 3.02 5.83 5.07
N GLN A 143 3.34 6.97 5.69
CA GLN A 143 4.19 7.99 5.09
C GLN A 143 5.47 7.36 4.52
N SER A 144 5.79 7.65 3.26
CA SER A 144 6.97 7.11 2.54
C SER A 144 7.07 5.59 2.47
N SER A 145 6.01 4.85 2.79
CA SER A 145 6.03 3.38 2.89
C SER A 145 6.11 2.67 1.53
N TRP A 146 5.66 3.31 0.46
CA TRP A 146 5.41 2.66 -0.84
C TRP A 146 4.49 1.43 -0.72
N TYR A 147 3.75 1.38 0.39
CA TYR A 147 2.90 0.24 0.79
C TYR A 147 3.60 -1.11 0.64
N ALA A 148 4.90 -1.15 0.96
CA ALA A 148 5.76 -2.32 0.86
C ALA A 148 6.12 -2.89 2.24
N ASP A 149 6.58 -4.13 2.23
CA ASP A 149 7.25 -4.72 3.38
C ASP A 149 8.74 -4.35 3.32
N TRP A 150 9.14 -3.46 4.21
CA TRP A 150 10.52 -2.98 4.28
C TRP A 150 11.46 -4.04 4.84
N THR A 151 12.74 -3.96 4.47
CA THR A 151 13.78 -4.84 5.01
C THR A 151 14.17 -4.46 6.44
N ALA A 152 14.12 -3.17 6.78
CA ALA A 152 14.39 -2.65 8.12
C ALA A 152 13.59 -1.36 8.37
N ALA A 153 13.47 -0.95 9.63
CA ALA A 153 12.97 0.37 9.98
C ALA A 153 13.93 1.46 9.47
N SER A 154 13.39 2.64 9.10
CA SER A 154 14.23 3.77 8.72
C SER A 154 15.12 4.20 9.89
N ASN A 155 16.41 4.31 9.63
CA ASN A 155 17.41 4.67 10.63
C ASN A 155 17.75 6.18 10.65
N THR A 156 17.02 7.01 9.88
CA THR A 156 17.29 8.44 9.72
C THR A 156 16.24 9.36 10.32
N ASN A 157 15.10 8.82 10.76
CA ASN A 157 13.97 9.59 11.31
C ASN A 157 13.41 9.05 12.63
N GLY A 158 14.11 8.12 13.28
CA GLY A 158 13.69 7.54 14.55
C GLY A 158 12.54 6.54 14.44
N GLN A 159 12.20 6.07 13.25
CA GLN A 159 11.19 5.02 13.06
C GLN A 159 11.59 3.75 13.84
N LYS A 160 10.70 3.26 14.69
CA LYS A 160 10.96 2.08 15.53
C LYS A 160 10.43 0.79 14.92
N THR A 161 9.40 0.89 14.09
CA THR A 161 8.69 -0.27 13.53
C THR A 161 9.06 -0.44 12.06
N THR A 162 9.47 -1.63 11.67
CA THR A 162 9.66 -1.97 10.26
C THR A 162 8.31 -2.02 9.56
N TYR A 163 8.16 -1.29 8.48
CA TYR A 163 6.94 -1.30 7.70
C TYR A 163 6.64 -2.68 7.10
N LYS A 164 5.39 -3.13 7.21
CA LYS A 164 4.83 -4.37 6.69
C LYS A 164 3.48 -4.10 6.00
N TRP A 165 3.47 -3.05 5.18
CA TRP A 165 2.24 -2.58 4.57
C TRP A 165 1.67 -3.51 3.51
N GLU A 166 2.50 -4.22 2.75
CA GLU A 166 2.00 -5.23 1.81
C GLU A 166 1.31 -6.37 2.56
N SER A 167 1.97 -6.95 3.59
CA SER A 167 1.36 -7.96 4.47
C SER A 167 0.07 -7.45 5.12
N PHE A 168 0.05 -6.20 5.59
CA PHE A 168 -1.16 -5.62 6.17
C PHE A 168 -2.32 -5.58 5.18
N LEU A 169 -2.10 -5.06 3.98
CA LEU A 169 -3.14 -4.85 2.97
C LEU A 169 -3.62 -6.15 2.32
N THR A 170 -2.85 -7.23 2.38
CA THR A 170 -3.16 -8.47 1.65
C THR A 170 -3.46 -9.66 2.56
N GLU A 171 -3.09 -9.59 3.83
CA GLU A 171 -3.33 -10.66 4.81
C GLU A 171 -4.22 -10.19 5.97
N GLU A 172 -3.74 -9.20 6.74
CA GLU A 172 -4.33 -8.80 8.01
C GLU A 172 -5.64 -8.01 7.84
N LEU A 173 -5.63 -6.98 7.02
CA LEU A 173 -6.80 -6.15 6.75
C LEU A 173 -7.94 -6.91 6.06
N PRO A 174 -7.71 -7.71 4.99
CA PRO A 174 -8.78 -8.51 4.40
C PRO A 174 -9.36 -9.54 5.37
N ALA A 175 -8.52 -10.17 6.22
CA ALA A 175 -8.98 -11.09 7.25
C ALA A 175 -9.88 -10.41 8.28
N PHE A 176 -9.54 -9.20 8.68
CA PHE A 176 -10.33 -8.41 9.61
C PHE A 176 -11.67 -7.98 8.99
N LEU A 177 -11.65 -7.46 7.75
CA LEU A 177 -12.86 -7.00 7.06
C LEU A 177 -13.80 -8.13 6.66
N GLU A 178 -13.30 -9.35 6.47
CA GLU A 178 -14.12 -10.54 6.24
C GLU A 178 -15.09 -10.79 7.41
N GLY A 179 -14.68 -10.49 8.65
CA GLY A 179 -15.54 -10.49 9.83
C GLY A 179 -16.71 -9.52 9.76
N TYR A 180 -16.67 -8.54 8.86
CA TYR A 180 -17.77 -7.61 8.54
C TYR A 180 -18.52 -7.99 7.25
N GLY A 181 -18.16 -9.07 6.58
CA GLY A 181 -18.80 -9.52 5.33
C GLY A 181 -18.20 -8.96 4.05
N VAL A 182 -17.07 -8.25 4.12
CA VAL A 182 -16.33 -7.81 2.93
C VAL A 182 -15.55 -8.99 2.34
N SER A 183 -15.60 -9.16 1.03
CA SER A 183 -14.93 -10.26 0.35
C SER A 183 -13.41 -10.12 0.37
N ARG A 184 -12.71 -11.23 0.57
CA ARG A 184 -11.25 -11.28 0.35
C ARG A 184 -10.85 -11.24 -1.12
N THR A 185 -11.78 -11.53 -2.03
CA THR A 185 -11.47 -11.77 -3.45
C THR A 185 -12.21 -10.84 -4.42
N ASN A 186 -13.03 -9.92 -3.91
CA ASN A 186 -13.79 -8.97 -4.73
C ASN A 186 -13.41 -7.54 -4.38
N ASN A 187 -12.14 -7.19 -4.64
CA ASN A 187 -11.61 -5.88 -4.30
C ASN A 187 -10.97 -5.20 -5.50
N ALA A 188 -10.98 -3.87 -5.48
CA ALA A 188 -10.18 -3.01 -6.33
C ALA A 188 -9.18 -2.22 -5.49
N VAL A 189 -8.09 -1.79 -6.08
CA VAL A 189 -7.12 -0.92 -5.43
C VAL A 189 -6.78 0.26 -6.33
N LEU A 190 -6.78 1.44 -5.75
CA LEU A 190 -6.39 2.68 -6.42
C LEU A 190 -5.33 3.39 -5.57
N GLY A 191 -4.25 3.79 -6.23
CA GLY A 191 -3.19 4.57 -5.62
C GLY A 191 -2.81 5.78 -6.46
N LEU A 192 -2.27 6.79 -5.80
CA LEU A 192 -1.75 8.01 -6.43
C LEU A 192 -0.29 8.23 -6.05
N SER A 193 0.48 8.91 -6.92
CA SER A 193 1.86 9.25 -6.57
C SER A 193 2.63 8.02 -6.08
N MET A 194 3.17 8.05 -4.85
CA MET A 194 3.83 6.93 -4.18
C MET A 194 3.03 5.62 -4.26
N SER A 195 1.73 5.68 -4.07
CA SER A 195 0.90 4.47 -4.06
C SER A 195 0.43 4.01 -5.44
N GLY A 196 0.67 4.78 -6.51
CA GLY A 196 0.35 4.37 -7.88
C GLY A 196 1.04 3.05 -8.27
N PRO A 197 2.38 2.95 -8.22
CA PRO A 197 3.08 1.68 -8.44
C PRO A 197 2.72 0.61 -7.43
N ALA A 198 2.44 0.99 -6.18
CA ALA A 198 2.02 0.05 -5.13
C ALA A 198 0.67 -0.61 -5.45
N ALA A 199 -0.32 0.15 -5.94
CA ALA A 199 -1.62 -0.40 -6.35
C ALA A 199 -1.47 -1.43 -7.49
N LEU A 200 -0.66 -1.12 -8.50
CA LEU A 200 -0.36 -2.07 -9.58
C LEU A 200 0.37 -3.31 -9.06
N ARG A 201 1.36 -3.15 -8.16
CA ARG A 201 2.11 -4.27 -7.57
C ARG A 201 1.20 -5.17 -6.75
N LEU A 202 0.38 -4.59 -5.86
CA LEU A 202 -0.56 -5.35 -5.04
C LEU A 202 -1.48 -6.19 -5.92
N ALA A 203 -2.04 -5.61 -6.97
CA ALA A 203 -2.92 -6.33 -7.86
C ALA A 203 -2.19 -7.35 -8.75
N ALA A 204 -0.95 -7.08 -9.16
CA ALA A 204 -0.13 -8.01 -9.93
C ALA A 204 0.20 -9.27 -9.13
N LEU A 205 0.62 -9.10 -7.88
CA LEU A 205 1.14 -10.18 -7.04
C LEU A 205 0.07 -10.88 -6.18
N HIS A 206 -1.10 -10.23 -6.00
CA HIS A 206 -2.24 -10.76 -5.22
C HIS A 206 -3.51 -10.83 -6.06
N ARG A 207 -3.41 -11.55 -7.20
CA ARG A 207 -4.46 -11.69 -8.23
C ARG A 207 -5.80 -12.22 -7.71
N ASN A 208 -5.76 -13.04 -6.66
CA ASN A 208 -6.98 -13.57 -6.06
C ASN A 208 -7.76 -12.49 -5.29
N GLN A 209 -7.07 -11.49 -4.74
CA GLN A 209 -7.69 -10.43 -3.97
C GLN A 209 -8.25 -9.31 -4.86
N PHE A 210 -7.48 -8.86 -5.85
CA PHE A 210 -7.81 -7.65 -6.63
C PHE A 210 -8.30 -7.97 -8.04
N LYS A 211 -9.46 -7.43 -8.39
CA LYS A 211 -10.11 -7.52 -9.70
C LYS A 211 -9.79 -6.32 -10.61
N HIS A 212 -9.31 -5.23 -10.03
CA HIS A 212 -8.99 -3.99 -10.72
C HIS A 212 -7.87 -3.25 -10.01
N ALA A 213 -7.02 -2.54 -10.77
CA ALA A 213 -6.03 -1.62 -10.24
C ALA A 213 -6.05 -0.27 -10.98
N SER A 214 -5.93 0.82 -10.22
CA SER A 214 -5.71 2.16 -10.79
C SER A 214 -4.42 2.78 -10.25
N SER A 215 -3.68 3.45 -11.13
CA SER A 215 -2.48 4.21 -10.80
C SER A 215 -2.60 5.63 -11.32
N LEU A 216 -2.60 6.61 -10.43
CA LEU A 216 -2.69 8.02 -10.77
C LEU A 216 -1.35 8.71 -10.48
N SER A 217 -0.72 9.29 -11.50
CA SER A 217 0.54 10.04 -11.39
C SER A 217 1.66 9.30 -10.65
N GLY A 218 1.73 7.96 -10.84
CA GLY A 218 2.76 7.12 -10.21
C GLY A 218 4.08 7.12 -10.97
N PRO A 219 5.25 7.06 -10.29
CA PRO A 219 6.52 6.80 -10.96
C PRO A 219 6.61 5.30 -11.35
N LEU A 220 6.25 4.97 -12.60
CA LEU A 220 6.07 3.58 -13.04
C LEU A 220 7.30 2.96 -13.74
N ASN A 221 8.48 3.59 -13.65
CA ASN A 221 9.74 3.08 -14.18
C ASN A 221 10.87 3.32 -13.18
N TRP A 222 11.05 2.38 -12.24
CA TRP A 222 12.03 2.51 -11.15
C TRP A 222 13.45 2.18 -11.60
N GLY A 223 13.60 1.45 -12.71
CA GLY A 223 14.88 1.16 -13.36
C GLY A 223 15.45 2.32 -14.17
N ALA A 224 14.71 3.43 -14.37
CA ALA A 224 15.20 4.58 -15.11
C ALA A 224 16.40 5.23 -14.40
N PRO A 225 17.41 5.70 -15.14
CA PRO A 225 18.55 6.42 -14.58
C PRO A 225 18.10 7.59 -13.68
N GLY A 226 18.62 7.66 -12.46
CA GLY A 226 18.30 8.70 -11.48
C GLY A 226 16.98 8.53 -10.73
N MET A 227 16.10 7.57 -11.09
CA MET A 227 14.81 7.41 -10.43
C MET A 227 14.97 7.00 -8.96
N ARG A 228 15.92 6.11 -8.63
CA ARG A 228 16.19 5.76 -7.24
C ARG A 228 16.59 6.97 -6.41
N GLU A 229 17.43 7.85 -6.95
CA GLU A 229 17.85 9.05 -6.25
C GLU A 229 16.72 10.08 -6.14
N ALA A 230 15.84 10.17 -7.13
CA ALA A 230 14.62 10.97 -7.02
C ALA A 230 13.72 10.45 -5.89
N ILE A 231 13.51 9.14 -5.81
CA ILE A 231 12.77 8.49 -4.71
C ILE A 231 13.43 8.77 -3.37
N ARG A 232 14.78 8.68 -3.27
CA ARG A 232 15.54 9.01 -2.07
C ARG A 232 15.29 10.44 -1.60
N VAL A 233 15.42 11.41 -2.51
CA VAL A 233 15.19 12.81 -2.20
C VAL A 233 13.76 13.07 -1.73
N MET A 234 12.78 12.51 -2.42
CA MET A 234 11.36 12.62 -2.04
C MET A 234 11.09 12.03 -0.65
N MET A 235 11.65 10.87 -0.32
CA MET A 235 11.47 10.22 0.98
C MET A 235 12.17 10.99 2.11
N LEU A 236 13.37 11.56 1.84
CA LEU A 236 14.06 12.42 2.79
C LEU A 236 13.29 13.71 3.07
N ASP A 237 12.75 14.35 2.02
CA ASP A 237 11.95 15.57 2.14
C ASP A 237 10.59 15.32 2.83
N ALA A 238 9.96 14.18 2.57
CA ALA A 238 8.67 13.85 3.19
C ALA A 238 8.75 13.64 4.71
N GLY A 239 9.85 13.09 5.23
CA GLY A 239 9.96 12.77 6.65
C GLY A 239 11.27 12.08 7.01
N ARG A 240 12.34 12.39 6.27
CA ARG A 240 13.70 11.86 6.48
C ARG A 240 13.75 10.31 6.45
N PHE A 241 12.90 9.68 5.65
CA PHE A 241 12.92 8.24 5.49
C PHE A 241 14.09 7.77 4.63
N ASN A 242 14.72 6.66 5.04
CA ASN A 242 15.84 6.07 4.32
C ASN A 242 15.37 5.02 3.31
N VAL A 243 15.53 5.30 2.02
CA VAL A 243 15.20 4.37 0.94
C VAL A 243 15.98 3.05 1.02
N ASP A 244 17.20 3.07 1.57
CA ASP A 244 18.03 1.86 1.69
C ASP A 244 17.53 0.94 2.82
N SER A 245 16.83 1.48 3.83
CA SER A 245 16.10 0.69 4.83
C SER A 245 14.86 0.01 4.25
N MET A 246 14.23 0.63 3.24
CA MET A 246 13.13 0.00 2.51
C MET A 246 13.63 -1.19 1.68
N ALA A 247 14.60 -0.95 0.82
CA ALA A 247 15.23 -1.98 0.01
C ALA A 247 16.62 -1.53 -0.47
N ALA A 248 17.60 -2.42 -0.37
CA ALA A 248 18.94 -2.16 -0.90
C ALA A 248 18.89 -1.95 -2.43
N PRO A 249 19.83 -1.17 -3.00
CA PRO A 249 19.89 -0.95 -4.45
C PRO A 249 19.92 -2.26 -5.23
N TRP A 250 19.03 -2.36 -6.24
CA TRP A 250 18.95 -3.51 -7.17
C TRP A 250 18.72 -4.88 -6.50
N SER A 251 18.38 -4.89 -5.21
CA SER A 251 18.00 -6.12 -4.50
C SER A 251 16.68 -6.70 -5.05
N PRO A 252 16.40 -7.99 -4.80
CA PRO A 252 15.09 -8.57 -5.14
C PRO A 252 13.91 -7.78 -4.57
N ALA A 253 14.05 -7.23 -3.36
CA ALA A 253 13.04 -6.36 -2.74
C ALA A 253 12.82 -5.06 -3.54
N TRP A 254 13.88 -4.42 -4.04
CA TRP A 254 13.78 -3.26 -4.91
C TRP A 254 13.12 -3.59 -6.25
N LEU A 255 13.60 -4.65 -6.91
CA LEU A 255 13.08 -5.08 -8.21
C LEU A 255 11.61 -5.51 -8.13
N ARG A 256 11.19 -6.11 -7.01
CA ARG A 256 9.80 -6.46 -6.76
C ARG A 256 8.86 -5.24 -6.76
N MET A 257 9.36 -4.05 -6.45
CA MET A 257 8.58 -2.80 -6.42
C MET A 257 8.52 -2.10 -7.78
N ASP A 258 9.38 -2.45 -8.74
CA ASP A 258 9.43 -1.81 -10.06
C ASP A 258 8.30 -2.31 -10.98
N PRO A 259 7.37 -1.44 -11.43
CA PRO A 259 6.33 -1.80 -12.37
C PRO A 259 6.85 -2.40 -13.67
N MET A 260 8.03 -1.98 -14.15
CA MET A 260 8.62 -2.51 -15.37
C MET A 260 8.99 -4.00 -15.23
N VAL A 261 9.30 -4.45 -14.01
CA VAL A 261 9.67 -5.84 -13.69
C VAL A 261 8.43 -6.71 -13.55
N PHE A 262 7.44 -6.31 -12.74
CA PHE A 262 6.24 -7.12 -12.52
C PHE A 262 5.14 -6.93 -13.58
N ALA A 263 5.36 -6.12 -14.62
CA ALA A 263 4.39 -5.90 -15.69
C ALA A 263 3.77 -7.18 -16.28
N PRO A 264 4.49 -8.29 -16.50
CA PRO A 264 3.89 -9.52 -17.02
C PRO A 264 2.74 -10.08 -16.19
N GLU A 265 2.78 -9.88 -14.85
CA GLU A 265 1.79 -10.36 -13.88
C GLU A 265 0.45 -9.59 -13.96
N LEU A 266 0.45 -8.45 -14.68
CA LEU A 266 -0.76 -7.63 -14.89
C LEU A 266 -1.64 -8.13 -16.05
N ARG A 267 -1.24 -9.18 -16.75
CA ARG A 267 -1.99 -9.70 -17.89
C ARG A 267 -3.42 -10.09 -17.49
N GLY A 268 -4.39 -9.58 -18.26
CA GLY A 268 -5.81 -9.84 -18.04
C GLY A 268 -6.43 -9.12 -16.82
N LEU A 269 -5.68 -8.21 -16.16
CA LEU A 269 -6.24 -7.35 -15.12
C LEU A 269 -6.81 -6.07 -15.77
N PRO A 270 -8.07 -5.70 -15.50
CA PRO A 270 -8.57 -4.37 -15.81
C PRO A 270 -7.77 -3.30 -15.07
N MET A 271 -7.24 -2.32 -15.78
CA MET A 271 -6.42 -1.25 -15.22
C MET A 271 -6.80 0.10 -15.76
N PHE A 272 -6.78 1.12 -14.89
CA PHE A 272 -6.85 2.52 -15.26
C PHE A 272 -5.57 3.24 -14.80
N ILE A 273 -4.83 3.82 -15.75
CA ILE A 273 -3.54 4.45 -15.49
C ILE A 273 -3.55 5.86 -16.04
N SER A 274 -3.24 6.84 -15.21
CA SER A 274 -3.28 8.24 -15.60
C SER A 274 -2.07 9.01 -15.09
N SER A 275 -1.61 9.97 -15.87
CA SER A 275 -0.71 11.05 -15.47
C SER A 275 -0.89 12.22 -16.42
N ALA A 276 -0.95 13.44 -15.89
CA ALA A 276 -0.96 14.66 -16.71
C ALA A 276 0.47 15.05 -17.10
N ASN A 277 0.62 16.06 -17.97
CA ASN A 277 1.92 16.45 -18.50
C ASN A 277 2.76 17.37 -17.59
N GLY A 278 2.22 17.79 -16.44
CA GLY A 278 2.86 18.72 -15.52
C GLY A 278 2.60 20.20 -15.82
N LEU A 279 1.95 20.55 -16.92
CA LEU A 279 1.58 21.94 -17.17
C LEU A 279 0.38 22.35 -16.30
N PRO A 280 0.37 23.57 -15.75
CA PRO A 280 -0.76 24.06 -14.96
C PRO A 280 -2.06 24.04 -15.75
N GLY A 281 -3.16 23.68 -15.08
CA GLY A 281 -4.49 23.61 -15.67
C GLY A 281 -5.56 24.27 -14.81
N GLN A 282 -6.79 23.79 -14.96
CA GLN A 282 -7.99 24.42 -14.35
C GLN A 282 -7.96 24.51 -12.83
N HIS A 283 -7.24 23.62 -12.14
CA HIS A 283 -7.17 23.58 -10.68
C HIS A 283 -5.96 24.34 -10.12
N ASP A 284 -5.04 24.81 -10.97
CA ASP A 284 -3.83 25.51 -10.53
C ASP A 284 -4.07 27.02 -10.50
N ARG A 285 -4.29 27.55 -9.29
CA ARG A 285 -4.47 28.97 -9.02
C ARG A 285 -3.53 29.39 -7.90
N PRO A 286 -2.21 29.46 -8.14
CA PRO A 286 -1.25 29.73 -7.09
C PRO A 286 -1.45 31.14 -6.53
N ALA A 287 -1.57 31.23 -5.20
CA ALA A 287 -1.64 32.50 -4.47
C ALA A 287 -0.31 32.77 -3.78
N GLY A 288 0.30 33.90 -4.09
CA GLY A 288 1.58 34.36 -3.52
C GLY A 288 2.78 33.46 -3.88
N LEU A 289 3.96 33.81 -3.36
CA LEU A 289 5.21 33.12 -3.66
C LEU A 289 5.22 31.62 -3.22
N GLY A 290 4.63 31.33 -2.06
CA GLY A 290 4.51 29.95 -1.56
C GLY A 290 3.66 29.08 -2.45
N GLY A 291 2.51 29.58 -2.94
CA GLY A 291 1.66 28.89 -3.90
C GLY A 291 2.37 28.63 -5.23
N MET A 292 3.11 29.63 -5.72
CA MET A 292 3.91 29.48 -6.96
C MET A 292 5.00 28.42 -6.81
N TYR A 293 5.71 28.40 -5.68
CA TYR A 293 6.74 27.39 -5.39
C TYR A 293 6.13 25.99 -5.32
N ASN A 294 5.01 25.81 -4.63
CA ASN A 294 4.32 24.52 -4.54
C ASN A 294 3.83 24.05 -5.92
N THR A 295 3.27 24.96 -6.74
CA THR A 295 2.86 24.60 -8.10
C THR A 295 4.04 24.22 -8.96
N ALA A 296 5.17 24.92 -8.90
CA ALA A 296 6.39 24.57 -9.64
C ALA A 296 6.92 23.18 -9.26
N ASN A 297 6.92 22.83 -7.97
CA ASN A 297 7.27 21.48 -7.51
C ASN A 297 6.29 20.42 -8.04
N ALA A 298 4.99 20.70 -7.94
CA ALA A 298 3.96 19.81 -8.44
C ALA A 298 4.07 19.58 -9.96
N MET A 299 4.42 20.62 -10.74
CA MET A 299 4.71 20.51 -12.17
C MET A 299 5.87 19.54 -12.44
N GLY A 300 6.99 19.72 -11.73
CA GLY A 300 8.17 18.87 -11.91
C GLY A 300 7.93 17.41 -11.57
N ILE A 301 7.24 17.13 -10.46
CA ILE A 301 6.91 15.77 -10.04
C ILE A 301 5.95 15.12 -11.05
N GLU A 302 4.93 15.84 -11.52
CA GLU A 302 3.98 15.31 -12.50
C GLU A 302 4.65 15.02 -13.84
N ALA A 303 5.55 15.88 -14.31
CA ALA A 303 6.31 15.64 -15.55
C ALA A 303 7.16 14.36 -15.47
N ILE A 304 7.80 14.09 -14.33
CA ILE A 304 8.54 12.84 -14.10
C ILE A 304 7.58 11.64 -14.12
N SER A 305 6.44 11.74 -13.45
CA SER A 305 5.40 10.71 -13.43
C SER A 305 4.85 10.43 -14.83
N PHE A 306 4.64 11.49 -15.61
CA PHE A 306 4.16 11.39 -17.01
C PHE A 306 5.14 10.61 -17.91
N VAL A 307 6.41 11.00 -17.92
CA VAL A 307 7.44 10.31 -18.71
C VAL A 307 7.58 8.85 -18.27
N SER A 308 7.54 8.61 -16.97
CA SER A 308 7.58 7.27 -16.37
C SER A 308 6.35 6.43 -16.79
N THR A 309 5.17 7.03 -16.83
CA THR A 309 3.92 6.37 -17.26
C THR A 309 3.91 6.07 -18.76
N LEU A 310 4.46 6.95 -19.60
CA LEU A 310 4.64 6.68 -21.04
C LEU A 310 5.59 5.50 -21.28
N ALA A 311 6.69 5.41 -20.53
CA ALA A 311 7.60 4.27 -20.60
C ALA A 311 6.88 2.96 -20.20
N PHE A 312 6.07 3.00 -19.14
CA PHE A 312 5.28 1.85 -18.70
C PHE A 312 4.18 1.47 -19.71
N GLN A 313 3.51 2.45 -20.35
CA GLN A 313 2.59 2.18 -21.44
C GLN A 313 3.28 1.41 -22.59
N SER A 314 4.48 1.85 -22.96
CA SER A 314 5.29 1.17 -23.99
C SER A 314 5.66 -0.26 -23.56
N ARG A 315 5.98 -0.46 -22.26
CA ARG A 315 6.25 -1.77 -21.70
C ARG A 315 5.03 -2.69 -21.79
N LEU A 316 3.84 -2.23 -21.39
CA LEU A 316 2.61 -3.02 -21.49
C LEU A 316 2.28 -3.37 -22.95
N LYS A 317 2.43 -2.41 -23.86
CA LYS A 317 2.25 -2.65 -25.31
C LYS A 317 3.19 -3.73 -25.82
N SER A 318 4.47 -3.71 -25.46
CA SER A 318 5.46 -4.72 -25.87
C SER A 318 5.14 -6.12 -25.36
N LEU A 319 4.39 -6.22 -24.25
CA LEU A 319 3.93 -7.47 -23.66
C LEU A 319 2.54 -7.92 -24.16
N GLY A 320 1.87 -7.11 -25.00
CA GLY A 320 0.49 -7.36 -25.42
C GLY A 320 -0.50 -7.30 -24.27
N ILE A 321 -0.27 -6.43 -23.27
CA ILE A 321 -1.12 -6.25 -22.10
C ILE A 321 -1.96 -4.99 -22.29
N ALA A 322 -3.28 -5.14 -22.24
CA ALA A 322 -4.22 -4.03 -22.37
C ALA A 322 -4.36 -3.28 -21.03
N ALA A 323 -4.47 -1.96 -21.10
CA ALA A 323 -4.83 -1.08 -19.99
C ALA A 323 -5.50 0.18 -20.55
N THR A 324 -6.38 0.80 -19.76
CA THR A 324 -6.91 2.13 -20.07
C THR A 324 -5.92 3.18 -19.62
N PHE A 325 -5.47 4.03 -20.54
CA PHE A 325 -4.61 5.17 -20.23
C PHE A 325 -5.37 6.47 -20.44
N ASP A 326 -5.28 7.39 -19.49
CA ASP A 326 -5.76 8.77 -19.63
C ASP A 326 -4.60 9.75 -19.38
N PHE A 327 -4.31 10.58 -20.36
CA PHE A 327 -3.25 11.58 -20.30
C PHE A 327 -3.87 12.97 -20.49
N PRO A 328 -4.33 13.63 -19.39
CA PRO A 328 -4.81 14.99 -19.47
C PRO A 328 -3.77 15.93 -20.08
N ALA A 329 -4.20 16.81 -20.97
CA ALA A 329 -3.32 17.75 -21.64
C ALA A 329 -2.65 18.74 -20.67
N ASN A 330 -3.32 19.05 -19.54
CA ASN A 330 -2.80 19.88 -18.46
C ASN A 330 -3.13 19.26 -17.10
N GLY A 331 -2.30 19.51 -16.12
CA GLY A 331 -2.48 19.08 -14.74
C GLY A 331 -1.15 18.95 -14.01
N THR A 332 -1.15 19.27 -12.74
CA THR A 332 -0.02 19.16 -11.85
C THR A 332 -0.23 18.05 -10.83
N HIS A 333 0.79 17.75 -10.03
CA HIS A 333 0.77 16.69 -9.03
C HIS A 333 -0.07 17.11 -7.80
N SER A 334 -1.41 17.11 -7.94
CA SER A 334 -2.31 17.63 -6.91
C SER A 334 -3.66 16.93 -6.83
N TRP A 335 -4.30 17.03 -5.66
CA TRP A 335 -5.49 16.27 -5.27
C TRP A 335 -6.69 16.48 -6.21
N LYS A 336 -6.91 17.68 -6.72
CA LYS A 336 -8.07 17.95 -7.59
C LYS A 336 -7.98 17.23 -8.94
N TYR A 337 -6.77 17.07 -9.49
CA TYR A 337 -6.59 16.27 -10.70
C TYR A 337 -6.75 14.77 -10.42
N TRP A 338 -6.31 14.28 -9.26
CA TRP A 338 -6.52 12.88 -8.87
C TRP A 338 -8.00 12.58 -8.59
N GLU A 339 -8.74 13.53 -8.02
CA GLU A 339 -10.18 13.43 -7.90
C GLU A 339 -10.86 13.29 -9.27
N ASP A 340 -10.53 14.14 -10.24
CA ASP A 340 -11.05 14.04 -11.61
C ASP A 340 -10.74 12.66 -12.23
N GLN A 341 -9.54 12.14 -12.00
CA GLN A 341 -9.13 10.83 -12.51
C GLN A 341 -9.83 9.66 -11.80
N LEU A 342 -10.12 9.77 -10.51
CA LEU A 342 -10.93 8.80 -9.79
C LEU A 342 -12.33 8.68 -10.42
N TRP A 343 -12.94 9.82 -10.81
CA TRP A 343 -14.25 9.82 -11.47
C TRP A 343 -14.23 9.15 -12.83
N LYS A 344 -13.17 9.33 -13.59
CA LYS A 344 -12.97 8.63 -14.86
C LYS A 344 -12.74 7.13 -14.69
N ALA A 345 -12.02 6.73 -13.64
CA ALA A 345 -11.76 5.32 -13.32
C ALA A 345 -12.99 4.60 -12.74
N ARG A 346 -13.91 5.32 -12.06
CA ARG A 346 -15.05 4.76 -11.32
C ARG A 346 -15.90 3.78 -12.12
N PRO A 347 -16.34 4.03 -13.35
CA PRO A 347 -17.15 3.06 -14.10
C PRO A 347 -16.44 1.72 -14.32
N GLN A 348 -15.14 1.74 -14.58
CA GLN A 348 -14.33 0.54 -14.77
C GLN A 348 -14.14 -0.21 -13.44
N ILE A 349 -13.93 0.51 -12.35
CA ILE A 349 -13.82 -0.05 -11.00
C ILE A 349 -15.13 -0.79 -10.62
N LEU A 350 -16.27 -0.09 -10.71
CA LEU A 350 -17.56 -0.67 -10.36
C LEU A 350 -17.91 -1.85 -11.27
N GLY A 351 -17.67 -1.75 -12.58
CA GLY A 351 -17.87 -2.86 -13.52
C GLY A 351 -17.03 -4.10 -13.19
N ALA A 352 -15.77 -3.92 -12.78
CA ALA A 352 -14.89 -5.02 -12.40
C ALA A 352 -15.32 -5.72 -11.08
N LEU A 353 -15.96 -4.98 -10.20
CA LEU A 353 -16.47 -5.46 -8.91
C LEU A 353 -17.90 -5.99 -8.97
N GLY A 354 -18.65 -5.68 -10.01
CA GLY A 354 -20.09 -5.97 -10.11
C GLY A 354 -20.89 -5.17 -9.08
N ALA A 355 -20.51 -3.91 -8.81
CA ALA A 355 -21.04 -3.06 -7.74
C ALA A 355 -21.79 -1.83 -8.30
#